data_dfe2b57f150141d2b3f47d9f42645640
#
_entry.id   dfe2b57f150141d2b3f47d9f42645640
#
_cell.length_a   1.000
_cell.length_b   1.000
_cell.length_c   1.000
_cell.angle_alpha   90.00
_cell.angle_beta   90.00
_cell.angle_gamma   90.00
#
_symmetry.space_group_name_H-M   'P 1'
#
loop_
_entity.id
_entity.type
_entity.pdbx_description
1 polymer ?
#
loop_
_entity_poly.entity_id
_entity_poly.type
_entity_poly.pdbx_seq_one_letter_code
_entity_poly.pdbx_strand_id
1 'polypeptide(L)'
;FILKDGNSVTDQSGRGNNWTVGGGTLTKTEDSPSNNFCTLNSLDMVYGNSSLSQGNNTQNQTAASNHYAFVNGTLGFNSGKWYWEMKCVSGHSDNWYGVGITSTQCTANNNWLGQNADSYAIYGYSYGGGLASTYTGGTRTNQGVSFTAGDIIGVAVDCDNMAIYFSKNGTWMSNASSVQGVPTSGSSKTGSFYTISDPATRKYNAYGGFYLPSVCYYDARTAVQSVNFGNGYFGTTAVSSAGTNASGNGIFEYDVPTGYTALSTKGLN
;
A
#
# COMPACT_ATOMS: atom_id res chain seq x y z
N PHE A 1 -21.09 -28.15 1.79
CA PHE A 1 -19.68 -27.84 1.69
C PHE A 1 -19.35 -26.60 2.55
N ILE A 2 -18.35 -26.69 3.40
CA ILE A 2 -17.91 -25.62 4.29
C ILE A 2 -16.42 -25.42 4.09
N LEU A 3 -16.02 -24.20 3.71
CA LEU A 3 -14.65 -23.73 3.78
C LEU A 3 -14.45 -23.00 5.11
N LYS A 4 -13.39 -23.34 5.81
CA LYS A 4 -12.95 -22.65 7.02
C LYS A 4 -11.61 -21.95 6.75
N ASP A 5 -11.21 -21.11 7.67
CA ASP A 5 -9.88 -20.51 7.68
C ASP A 5 -8.83 -21.61 7.51
N GLY A 6 -7.84 -21.37 6.68
CA GLY A 6 -6.80 -22.35 6.38
C GLY A 6 -6.71 -22.72 4.90
N ASN A 7 -7.59 -22.18 4.07
CA ASN A 7 -7.52 -22.24 2.61
C ASN A 7 -7.34 -23.66 2.06
N SER A 8 -8.18 -24.58 2.52
CA SER A 8 -8.18 -25.97 2.12
C SER A 8 -9.32 -26.27 1.14
N VAL A 9 -9.05 -27.08 0.13
CA VAL A 9 -10.10 -27.65 -0.76
C VAL A 9 -10.91 -28.74 -0.07
N THR A 10 -10.57 -29.10 1.17
CA THR A 10 -11.26 -30.13 1.95
C THR A 10 -12.54 -29.57 2.53
N ASP A 11 -13.62 -30.28 2.32
CA ASP A 11 -14.94 -29.97 2.92
C ASP A 11 -14.88 -30.14 4.44
N GLN A 12 -15.00 -29.08 5.18
CA GLN A 12 -14.98 -29.04 6.65
C GLN A 12 -16.34 -29.33 7.26
N SER A 13 -17.36 -29.66 6.45
CA SER A 13 -18.69 -30.07 6.95
C SER A 13 -18.76 -31.51 7.48
N GLY A 14 -17.70 -32.28 7.24
CA GLY A 14 -17.66 -33.71 7.55
C GLY A 14 -18.41 -34.61 6.55
N ARG A 15 -18.92 -34.03 5.45
CA ARG A 15 -19.65 -34.77 4.40
C ARG A 15 -18.80 -35.28 3.25
N GLY A 16 -17.49 -34.93 3.25
CA GLY A 16 -16.53 -35.46 2.29
C GLY A 16 -16.66 -34.87 0.87
N ASN A 17 -17.36 -33.78 0.67
CA ASN A 17 -17.53 -33.13 -0.63
C ASN A 17 -16.26 -32.30 -0.98
N ASN A 18 -15.11 -32.92 -1.02
CA ASN A 18 -13.84 -32.27 -1.29
C ASN A 18 -13.80 -31.79 -2.72
N TRP A 19 -13.12 -30.63 -2.92
CA TRP A 19 -12.83 -30.09 -4.25
C TRP A 19 -11.45 -30.56 -4.70
N THR A 20 -11.27 -30.58 -6.01
CA THR A 20 -9.96 -30.80 -6.62
C THR A 20 -9.50 -29.54 -7.30
N VAL A 21 -8.26 -29.14 -7.11
CA VAL A 21 -7.67 -28.00 -7.82
C VAL A 21 -7.57 -28.39 -9.30
N GLY A 22 -8.36 -27.72 -10.14
CA GLY A 22 -8.44 -28.03 -11.59
C GLY A 22 -7.27 -27.46 -12.39
N GLY A 23 -6.50 -26.53 -11.84
CA GLY A 23 -5.33 -25.92 -12.46
C GLY A 23 -4.77 -24.78 -11.62
N GLY A 24 -3.53 -24.37 -11.88
CA GLY A 24 -2.83 -23.32 -11.12
C GLY A 24 -2.39 -23.77 -9.72
N THR A 25 -1.95 -22.81 -8.92
CA THR A 25 -1.53 -23.03 -7.54
C THR A 25 -2.54 -22.39 -6.59
N LEU A 26 -3.04 -23.17 -5.64
CA LEU A 26 -3.85 -22.64 -4.56
C LEU A 26 -2.96 -21.89 -3.59
N THR A 27 -3.20 -20.59 -3.46
CA THR A 27 -2.47 -19.71 -2.53
C THR A 27 -3.27 -19.56 -1.25
N LYS A 28 -2.65 -19.91 -0.12
CA LYS A 28 -3.23 -19.65 1.18
C LYS A 28 -3.01 -18.19 1.56
N THR A 29 -4.10 -17.44 1.74
CA THR A 29 -4.06 -16.05 2.23
C THR A 29 -4.71 -15.94 3.60
N GLU A 30 -4.52 -14.83 4.28
CA GLU A 30 -5.16 -14.53 5.57
C GLU A 30 -6.60 -14.01 5.42
N ASP A 31 -7.06 -13.81 4.18
CA ASP A 31 -8.45 -13.42 3.93
C ASP A 31 -9.43 -14.51 4.37
N SER A 32 -10.44 -14.10 5.10
CA SER A 32 -11.52 -14.97 5.59
C SER A 32 -12.87 -14.25 5.54
N PRO A 33 -14.01 -14.94 5.65
CA PRO A 33 -15.31 -14.29 5.67
C PRO A 33 -15.47 -13.22 6.77
N SER A 34 -14.71 -13.33 7.85
CA SER A 34 -14.73 -12.39 8.98
C SER A 34 -13.63 -11.32 8.91
N ASN A 35 -12.69 -11.44 7.99
CA ASN A 35 -11.57 -10.50 7.85
C ASN A 35 -11.10 -10.44 6.40
N ASN A 36 -11.59 -9.44 5.66
CA ASN A 36 -11.17 -9.18 4.29
C ASN A 36 -10.19 -8.01 4.25
N PHE A 37 -9.01 -8.24 3.71
CA PHE A 37 -8.00 -7.21 3.55
C PHE A 37 -8.31 -6.29 2.38
N CYS A 38 -7.80 -5.06 2.43
CA CYS A 38 -7.82 -4.15 1.30
C CYS A 38 -7.13 -4.79 0.09
N THR A 39 -7.60 -4.44 -1.10
CA THR A 39 -6.97 -4.75 -2.39
C THR A 39 -6.92 -3.50 -3.25
N LEU A 40 -6.21 -3.51 -4.37
CA LEU A 40 -6.27 -2.43 -5.35
C LEU A 40 -7.62 -2.47 -6.09
N ASN A 41 -8.15 -1.28 -6.43
CA ASN A 41 -9.47 -1.13 -7.02
C ASN A 41 -9.37 -0.93 -8.54
N SER A 42 -9.81 -1.93 -9.30
CA SER A 42 -9.82 -1.85 -10.78
C SER A 42 -10.80 -0.82 -11.34
N LEU A 43 -11.75 -0.34 -10.53
CA LEU A 43 -12.71 0.70 -10.92
C LEU A 43 -12.22 2.12 -10.56
N ASP A 44 -11.11 2.22 -9.82
CA ASP A 44 -10.53 3.49 -9.41
C ASP A 44 -9.01 3.48 -9.70
N MET A 45 -8.71 3.43 -10.98
CA MET A 45 -7.34 3.45 -11.51
C MET A 45 -7.25 4.32 -12.75
N VAL A 46 -6.09 4.94 -12.96
CA VAL A 46 -5.79 5.62 -14.23
C VAL A 46 -5.70 4.58 -15.33
N TYR A 47 -6.58 4.76 -16.31
CA TYR A 47 -6.83 3.80 -17.37
C TYR A 47 -5.77 3.87 -18.48
N GLY A 48 -5.52 2.75 -19.11
CA GLY A 48 -4.86 2.65 -20.43
C GLY A 48 -3.62 1.78 -20.45
N ASN A 49 -2.81 1.74 -19.38
CA ASN A 49 -1.52 1.05 -19.41
C ASN A 49 -1.22 0.26 -18.14
N SER A 50 -2.23 0.08 -17.32
CA SER A 50 -2.14 -0.64 -16.06
C SER A 50 -3.18 -1.72 -16.00
N SER A 51 -2.82 -2.87 -15.50
CA SER A 51 -3.75 -3.95 -15.18
C SER A 51 -3.48 -4.47 -13.77
N LEU A 52 -4.51 -5.04 -13.15
CA LEU A 52 -4.39 -5.69 -11.86
C LEU A 52 -4.39 -7.21 -12.01
N SER A 53 -3.65 -7.89 -11.17
CA SER A 53 -3.58 -9.35 -11.12
C SER A 53 -3.41 -9.84 -9.68
N GLN A 54 -3.39 -11.15 -9.49
CA GLN A 54 -3.14 -11.79 -8.19
C GLN A 54 -4.14 -11.33 -7.11
N GLY A 55 -5.45 -11.42 -7.42
CA GLY A 55 -6.50 -10.93 -6.52
C GLY A 55 -6.49 -9.43 -6.30
N ASN A 56 -6.04 -8.68 -7.33
CA ASN A 56 -5.88 -7.23 -7.29
C ASN A 56 -4.83 -6.72 -6.28
N ASN A 57 -3.86 -7.55 -5.93
CA ASN A 57 -2.73 -7.13 -5.09
C ASN A 57 -1.46 -6.82 -5.89
N THR A 58 -1.49 -6.99 -7.20
CA THR A 58 -0.38 -6.66 -8.09
C THR A 58 -0.83 -5.74 -9.20
N GLN A 59 -0.14 -4.60 -9.31
CA GLN A 59 -0.25 -3.69 -10.44
C GLN A 59 0.82 -4.01 -11.46
N ASN A 60 0.40 -4.21 -12.71
CA ASN A 60 1.27 -4.39 -13.86
C ASN A 60 1.12 -3.18 -14.76
N GLN A 61 2.18 -2.45 -15.01
CA GLN A 61 2.23 -1.37 -15.97
C GLN A 61 2.89 -1.86 -17.25
N THR A 62 2.25 -1.59 -18.37
CA THR A 62 2.82 -1.78 -19.71
C THR A 62 3.35 -0.46 -20.24
N ALA A 63 4.42 -0.51 -21.04
CA ALA A 63 5.05 0.66 -21.62
C ALA A 63 4.06 1.44 -22.52
N ALA A 64 3.72 2.67 -22.13
CA ALA A 64 3.05 3.62 -22.99
C ALA A 64 3.44 5.03 -22.60
N SER A 65 3.53 5.92 -23.57
CA SER A 65 4.16 7.23 -23.42
C SER A 65 3.53 8.09 -22.31
N ASN A 66 4.37 8.52 -21.35
CA ASN A 66 4.16 9.63 -20.43
C ASN A 66 2.86 9.60 -19.60
N HIS A 67 2.43 8.44 -19.11
CA HIS A 67 1.26 8.32 -18.28
C HIS A 67 1.60 7.72 -16.91
N TYR A 68 0.90 8.20 -15.88
CA TYR A 68 0.95 7.60 -14.56
C TYR A 68 0.01 6.41 -14.48
N ALA A 69 0.49 5.30 -13.94
CA ALA A 69 -0.34 4.16 -13.55
C ALA A 69 -0.72 4.32 -12.08
N PHE A 70 -1.75 5.09 -11.80
CA PHE A 70 -2.22 5.41 -10.45
C PHE A 70 -3.44 4.54 -10.12
N VAL A 71 -3.42 3.87 -8.96
CA VAL A 71 -4.48 2.98 -8.49
C VAL A 71 -4.72 3.19 -7.01
N ASN A 72 -5.99 3.32 -6.63
CA ASN A 72 -6.43 3.39 -5.24
C ASN A 72 -6.80 2.01 -4.69
N GLY A 73 -6.78 1.86 -3.37
CA GLY A 73 -7.28 0.69 -2.67
C GLY A 73 -8.80 0.67 -2.54
N THR A 74 -9.33 -0.48 -2.16
CA THR A 74 -10.78 -0.73 -2.01
C THR A 74 -11.35 -0.29 -0.67
N LEU A 75 -10.51 -0.11 0.36
CA LEU A 75 -10.92 0.31 1.69
C LEU A 75 -10.34 1.69 2.01
N GLY A 76 -11.20 2.59 2.46
CA GLY A 76 -10.84 3.92 2.95
C GLY A 76 -10.84 3.99 4.47
N PHE A 77 -10.08 4.92 5.03
CA PHE A 77 -9.97 5.16 6.47
C PHE A 77 -9.89 6.66 6.77
N ASN A 78 -10.37 7.06 7.94
CA ASN A 78 -10.35 8.45 8.39
C ASN A 78 -9.98 8.61 9.88
N SER A 79 -9.72 7.53 10.57
CA SER A 79 -9.28 7.45 11.97
C SER A 79 -8.43 6.22 12.17
N GLY A 80 -7.77 6.08 13.31
CA GLY A 80 -6.94 4.93 13.64
C GLY A 80 -5.55 4.96 13.01
N LYS A 81 -4.84 3.84 13.15
CA LYS A 81 -3.45 3.69 12.74
C LYS A 81 -3.29 2.46 11.86
N TRP A 82 -2.80 2.68 10.64
CA TRP A 82 -2.82 1.69 9.56
C TRP A 82 -1.42 1.41 9.04
N TYR A 83 -1.17 0.14 8.70
CA TYR A 83 0.09 -0.32 8.13
C TYR A 83 -0.15 -1.23 6.93
N TRP A 84 0.67 -1.06 5.89
CA TRP A 84 0.76 -1.96 4.73
C TRP A 84 2.14 -1.88 4.10
N GLU A 85 2.44 -2.80 3.20
CA GLU A 85 3.72 -2.90 2.50
C GLU A 85 3.52 -2.93 0.99
N MET A 86 4.43 -2.29 0.25
CA MET A 86 4.54 -2.38 -1.20
C MET A 86 5.89 -2.92 -1.59
N LYS A 87 5.93 -3.99 -2.39
CA LYS A 87 7.15 -4.55 -3.00
C LYS A 87 7.31 -4.02 -4.42
N CYS A 88 8.48 -3.46 -4.71
CA CYS A 88 8.93 -3.16 -6.06
C CYS A 88 9.39 -4.47 -6.71
N VAL A 89 8.57 -5.07 -7.59
CA VAL A 89 8.86 -6.42 -8.12
C VAL A 89 9.82 -6.32 -9.31
N SER A 90 9.49 -5.49 -10.29
CA SER A 90 10.34 -5.25 -11.46
C SER A 90 10.01 -3.90 -12.08
N GLY A 91 10.97 -3.26 -12.74
CA GLY A 91 10.76 -1.98 -13.40
C GLY A 91 12.03 -1.41 -13.99
N HIS A 92 11.95 -0.19 -14.50
CA HIS A 92 13.06 0.53 -15.10
C HIS A 92 14.00 1.10 -14.03
N SER A 93 15.26 1.35 -14.41
CA SER A 93 16.31 1.91 -13.56
C SER A 93 15.99 3.30 -12.96
N ASP A 94 15.01 4.01 -13.54
CA ASP A 94 14.57 5.30 -13.04
C ASP A 94 13.74 5.21 -11.75
N ASN A 95 13.26 4.00 -11.39
CA ASN A 95 12.65 3.70 -10.10
C ASN A 95 11.42 4.55 -9.74
N TRP A 96 10.53 4.79 -10.70
CA TRP A 96 9.31 5.56 -10.49
C TRP A 96 8.18 4.83 -9.72
N TYR A 97 8.51 3.83 -8.94
CA TYR A 97 7.55 3.22 -8.01
C TYR A 97 7.08 4.25 -7.00
N GLY A 98 5.78 4.39 -6.85
CA GLY A 98 5.17 5.31 -5.91
C GLY A 98 4.18 4.63 -4.98
N VAL A 99 4.17 5.02 -3.70
CA VAL A 99 3.22 4.55 -2.70
C VAL A 99 2.85 5.66 -1.74
N GLY A 100 1.64 5.61 -1.22
CA GLY A 100 1.16 6.59 -0.25
C GLY A 100 -0.35 6.53 -0.04
N ILE A 101 -0.93 7.69 0.20
CA ILE A 101 -2.37 7.86 0.42
C ILE A 101 -2.92 9.04 -0.38
N THR A 102 -4.20 8.95 -0.71
CA THR A 102 -4.94 10.05 -1.33
C THR A 102 -6.40 10.07 -0.90
N SER A 103 -7.03 11.25 -0.98
CA SER A 103 -8.47 11.40 -0.85
C SER A 103 -9.15 11.70 -2.21
N THR A 104 -8.44 11.54 -3.31
CA THR A 104 -8.92 11.85 -4.66
C THR A 104 -9.03 10.61 -5.55
N GLN A 105 -10.04 10.60 -6.43
CA GLN A 105 -10.21 9.56 -7.44
C GLN A 105 -9.13 9.63 -8.52
N CYS A 106 -8.79 8.47 -9.08
CA CYS A 106 -7.94 8.33 -10.25
C CYS A 106 -8.78 8.54 -11.52
N THR A 107 -9.14 9.78 -11.87
CA THR A 107 -10.14 10.05 -12.91
C THR A 107 -9.58 10.47 -14.26
N ALA A 108 -8.30 10.78 -14.36
CA ALA A 108 -7.70 11.28 -15.60
C ALA A 108 -6.28 10.74 -15.82
N ASN A 109 -5.90 10.58 -17.08
CA ASN A 109 -4.60 10.02 -17.49
C ASN A 109 -3.36 10.77 -16.97
N ASN A 110 -3.52 12.00 -16.52
CA ASN A 110 -2.44 12.80 -15.95
C ASN A 110 -2.51 12.94 -14.43
N ASN A 111 -3.41 12.22 -13.77
CA ASN A 111 -3.46 12.20 -12.31
C ASN A 111 -2.36 11.28 -11.78
N TRP A 112 -1.68 11.74 -10.76
CA TRP A 112 -0.63 11.00 -10.09
C TRP A 112 -0.69 11.19 -8.58
N LEU A 113 -0.17 10.21 -7.88
CA LEU A 113 -0.17 10.18 -6.42
C LEU A 113 0.73 11.30 -5.89
N GLY A 114 0.18 12.17 -5.03
CA GLY A 114 0.88 13.36 -4.54
C GLY A 114 0.57 14.65 -5.31
N GLN A 115 -0.24 14.61 -6.39
CA GLN A 115 -0.60 15.79 -7.17
C GLN A 115 -1.49 16.77 -6.42
N ASN A 116 -2.45 16.26 -5.68
CA ASN A 116 -3.44 17.07 -4.96
C ASN A 116 -3.00 17.34 -3.50
N ALA A 117 -3.57 18.36 -2.88
CA ALA A 117 -3.24 18.78 -1.51
C ALA A 117 -3.46 17.68 -0.47
N ASP A 118 -4.39 16.74 -0.71
CA ASP A 118 -4.73 15.63 0.18
C ASP A 118 -4.20 14.30 -0.36
N SER A 119 -3.08 14.36 -1.07
CA SER A 119 -2.38 13.23 -1.61
C SER A 119 -0.92 13.30 -1.15
N TYR A 120 -0.42 12.24 -0.54
CA TYR A 120 0.89 12.16 0.07
C TYR A 120 1.62 10.92 -0.44
N ALA A 121 2.75 11.11 -1.10
CA ALA A 121 3.45 10.04 -1.79
C ALA A 121 4.94 10.05 -1.57
N ILE A 122 5.55 8.86 -1.62
CA ILE A 122 6.98 8.66 -1.82
C ILE A 122 7.20 7.88 -3.11
N TYR A 123 8.21 8.29 -3.89
CA TYR A 123 8.66 7.62 -5.10
C TYR A 123 10.13 7.22 -4.98
N GLY A 124 10.48 6.04 -5.50
CA GLY A 124 11.86 5.55 -5.51
C GLY A 124 12.81 6.40 -6.36
N TYR A 125 12.28 7.18 -7.30
CA TYR A 125 13.04 8.06 -8.17
C TYR A 125 13.87 9.08 -7.37
N SER A 126 15.15 9.16 -7.71
CA SER A 126 16.08 10.08 -7.06
C SER A 126 16.53 11.17 -8.04
N TYR A 127 16.35 12.42 -7.65
CA TYR A 127 16.91 13.59 -8.34
C TYR A 127 18.38 13.88 -7.95
N GLY A 128 19.05 12.91 -7.34
CA GLY A 128 20.42 13.00 -6.87
C GLY A 128 20.56 12.76 -5.37
N GLY A 129 21.76 12.44 -4.93
CA GLY A 129 22.06 12.21 -3.52
C GLY A 129 21.45 10.95 -2.88
N GLY A 130 20.82 10.07 -3.68
CA GLY A 130 20.20 8.84 -3.18
C GLY A 130 18.91 9.05 -2.38
N LEU A 131 18.37 10.27 -2.33
CA LEU A 131 17.12 10.58 -1.65
C LEU A 131 15.91 10.23 -2.54
N ALA A 132 14.86 9.70 -1.96
CA ALA A 132 13.58 9.50 -2.61
C ALA A 132 12.91 10.85 -2.92
N SER A 133 12.01 10.86 -3.92
CA SER A 133 11.16 12.01 -4.21
C SER A 133 9.81 11.84 -3.54
N THR A 134 9.41 12.80 -2.72
CA THR A 134 8.09 12.80 -2.08
C THR A 134 7.26 13.96 -2.58
N TYR A 135 5.94 13.78 -2.61
CA TYR A 135 5.03 14.76 -3.18
C TYR A 135 3.78 14.94 -2.32
N THR A 136 3.35 16.21 -2.22
CA THR A 136 2.01 16.60 -1.79
C THR A 136 1.63 17.92 -2.47
N GLY A 137 0.37 18.05 -2.90
CA GLY A 137 -0.10 19.27 -3.57
C GLY A 137 0.69 19.61 -4.84
N GLY A 138 1.22 18.62 -5.54
CA GLY A 138 2.09 18.81 -6.72
C GLY A 138 3.51 19.27 -6.39
N THR A 139 3.81 19.54 -5.12
CA THR A 139 5.13 20.00 -4.68
C THR A 139 6.03 18.84 -4.30
N ARG A 140 7.23 18.82 -4.88
CA ARG A 140 8.25 17.80 -4.59
C ARG A 140 9.15 18.22 -3.43
N THR A 141 9.46 17.25 -2.58
CA THR A 141 10.53 17.31 -1.59
C THR A 141 11.42 16.08 -1.74
N ASN A 142 12.73 16.23 -1.61
CA ASN A 142 13.65 15.10 -1.59
C ASN A 142 13.90 14.72 -0.14
N GLN A 143 13.46 13.52 0.25
CA GLN A 143 13.61 13.00 1.61
C GLN A 143 13.50 11.48 1.62
N GLY A 144 13.91 10.85 2.72
CA GLY A 144 13.98 9.39 2.78
C GLY A 144 15.17 8.86 1.97
N VAL A 145 15.07 7.62 1.54
CA VAL A 145 16.09 6.92 0.76
C VAL A 145 15.46 6.37 -0.51
N SER A 146 16.12 6.55 -1.66
CA SER A 146 15.64 5.97 -2.93
C SER A 146 15.55 4.44 -2.84
N PHE A 147 14.62 3.89 -3.60
CA PHE A 147 14.35 2.45 -3.62
C PHE A 147 14.12 1.96 -5.04
N THR A 148 14.37 0.68 -5.26
CA THR A 148 14.41 0.04 -6.58
C THR A 148 13.73 -1.33 -6.56
N ALA A 149 13.73 -2.02 -7.69
CA ALA A 149 13.26 -3.41 -7.77
C ALA A 149 13.94 -4.30 -6.71
N GLY A 150 13.15 -5.11 -6.03
CA GLY A 150 13.53 -5.93 -4.89
C GLY A 150 13.23 -5.32 -3.53
N ASP A 151 13.18 -3.98 -3.43
CA ASP A 151 12.89 -3.31 -2.14
C ASP A 151 11.41 -3.42 -1.75
N ILE A 152 11.17 -3.43 -0.44
CA ILE A 152 9.85 -3.38 0.18
C ILE A 152 9.73 -2.07 0.96
N ILE A 153 8.66 -1.34 0.68
CA ILE A 153 8.34 -0.06 1.33
C ILE A 153 7.16 -0.28 2.27
N GLY A 154 7.40 -0.10 3.57
CA GLY A 154 6.34 -0.06 4.57
C GLY A 154 5.76 1.35 4.67
N VAL A 155 4.44 1.42 4.82
CA VAL A 155 3.70 2.67 5.01
C VAL A 155 2.95 2.59 6.33
N ALA A 156 3.17 3.56 7.22
CA ALA A 156 2.43 3.71 8.46
C ALA A 156 1.70 5.06 8.46
N VAL A 157 0.38 5.03 8.63
CA VAL A 157 -0.47 6.21 8.70
C VAL A 157 -1.13 6.28 10.07
N ASP A 158 -0.91 7.39 10.76
CA ASP A 158 -1.54 7.71 12.04
C ASP A 158 -2.56 8.83 11.80
N CYS A 159 -3.84 8.47 11.62
CA CYS A 159 -4.91 9.45 11.46
C CYS A 159 -5.26 10.15 12.76
N ASP A 160 -4.97 9.55 13.91
CA ASP A 160 -5.28 10.14 15.22
C ASP A 160 -4.34 11.31 15.53
N ASN A 161 -3.10 11.23 15.02
CA ASN A 161 -2.10 12.29 15.15
C ASN A 161 -1.75 12.96 13.80
N MET A 162 -2.45 12.64 12.71
CA MET A 162 -2.24 13.25 11.38
C MET A 162 -0.80 13.11 10.88
N ALA A 163 -0.25 11.91 10.82
CA ALA A 163 1.12 11.65 10.42
C ALA A 163 1.24 10.48 9.43
N ILE A 164 2.18 10.57 8.51
CA ILE A 164 2.56 9.46 7.62
C ILE A 164 4.06 9.23 7.67
N TYR A 165 4.44 7.96 7.69
CA TYR A 165 5.81 7.47 7.77
C TYR A 165 6.06 6.42 6.69
N PHE A 166 7.31 6.34 6.23
CA PHE A 166 7.74 5.33 5.27
C PHE A 166 8.97 4.59 5.78
N SER A 167 9.03 3.28 5.53
CA SER A 167 10.21 2.46 5.78
C SER A 167 10.69 1.82 4.48
N LYS A 168 11.98 1.50 4.42
CA LYS A 168 12.59 0.69 3.37
C LYS A 168 13.19 -0.55 4.01
N ASN A 169 12.73 -1.72 3.57
CA ASN A 169 13.23 -3.02 4.06
C ASN A 169 13.25 -3.08 5.61
N GLY A 170 12.15 -2.63 6.24
CA GLY A 170 11.98 -2.62 7.70
C GLY A 170 12.63 -1.45 8.44
N THR A 171 13.48 -0.66 7.79
CA THR A 171 14.13 0.51 8.42
C THR A 171 13.32 1.78 8.14
N TRP A 172 12.85 2.46 9.19
CA TRP A 172 12.14 3.73 9.06
C TRP A 172 13.06 4.81 8.48
N MET A 173 12.59 5.48 7.44
CA MET A 173 13.35 6.52 6.74
C MET A 173 13.32 7.83 7.51
N SER A 174 14.32 8.69 7.26
CA SER A 174 14.36 10.05 7.80
C SER A 174 13.61 11.02 6.89
N ASN A 175 12.94 12.00 7.49
CA ASN A 175 12.28 13.09 6.79
C ASN A 175 13.28 14.12 6.24
N ALA A 176 12.79 15.23 5.66
CA ALA A 176 13.62 16.30 5.08
C ALA A 176 14.54 17.00 6.08
N SER A 177 14.24 16.92 7.39
CA SER A 177 15.08 17.43 8.47
C SER A 177 16.07 16.40 8.99
N SER A 178 16.26 15.28 8.30
CA SER A 178 17.14 14.16 8.70
C SER A 178 16.75 13.50 10.02
N VAL A 179 15.49 13.63 10.44
CA VAL A 179 14.95 12.98 11.63
C VAL A 179 14.33 11.65 11.23
N GLN A 180 14.82 10.55 11.81
CA GLN A 180 14.29 9.21 11.56
C GLN A 180 12.85 9.09 12.04
N GLY A 181 12.03 8.41 11.24
CA GLY A 181 10.62 8.16 11.55
C GLY A 181 10.44 7.29 12.79
N VAL A 182 9.57 7.73 13.68
CA VAL A 182 9.12 6.98 14.86
C VAL A 182 7.59 6.94 14.86
N PRO A 183 6.97 5.97 14.16
CA PRO A 183 5.51 5.91 14.03
C PRO A 183 4.76 5.88 15.37
N THR A 184 5.39 5.35 16.40
CA THR A 184 4.82 5.26 17.75
C THR A 184 4.96 6.54 18.60
N SER A 185 5.50 7.63 18.03
CA SER A 185 5.75 8.88 18.75
C SER A 185 4.50 9.72 19.08
N GLY A 186 3.33 9.29 18.60
CA GLY A 186 2.05 9.96 18.86
C GLY A 186 2.04 11.40 18.36
N SER A 187 1.55 12.32 19.20
CA SER A 187 1.40 13.76 18.85
C SER A 187 2.73 14.45 18.51
N SER A 188 3.87 13.91 18.94
CA SER A 188 5.20 14.42 18.57
C SER A 188 5.51 14.27 17.08
N LYS A 189 4.92 13.30 16.40
CA LYS A 189 5.10 13.01 14.96
C LYS A 189 6.58 12.93 14.57
N THR A 190 7.42 12.39 15.44
CA THR A 190 8.89 12.39 15.26
C THR A 190 9.25 11.74 13.92
N GLY A 191 9.93 12.50 13.06
CA GLY A 191 10.39 12.04 11.75
C GLY A 191 9.30 11.71 10.75
N SER A 192 8.03 12.14 10.97
CA SER A 192 6.97 12.00 9.96
C SER A 192 7.36 12.71 8.67
N PHE A 193 6.97 12.14 7.54
CA PHE A 193 7.22 12.75 6.23
C PHE A 193 6.32 13.95 5.99
N TYR A 194 5.06 13.81 6.41
CA TYR A 194 4.06 14.87 6.31
C TYR A 194 3.14 14.85 7.53
N THR A 195 2.68 16.05 7.91
CA THR A 195 1.43 16.19 8.64
C THR A 195 0.32 16.12 7.62
N ILE A 196 -0.45 15.04 7.62
CA ILE A 196 -1.58 14.88 6.72
C ILE A 196 -2.74 15.76 7.16
N SER A 197 -3.58 16.16 6.21
CA SER A 197 -4.79 16.92 6.52
C SER A 197 -5.78 16.06 7.32
N ASP A 198 -6.48 16.67 8.27
CA ASP A 198 -7.53 15.98 9.02
C ASP A 198 -8.66 15.53 8.09
N PRO A 199 -8.92 14.22 7.96
CA PRO A 199 -10.00 13.72 7.12
C PRO A 199 -11.37 14.33 7.47
N ALA A 200 -11.65 14.62 8.74
CA ALA A 200 -12.90 15.22 9.18
C ALA A 200 -13.16 16.60 8.57
N THR A 201 -12.10 17.34 8.21
CA THR A 201 -12.19 18.65 7.56
C THR A 201 -12.34 18.57 6.05
N ARG A 202 -12.23 17.37 5.46
CA ARG A 202 -12.19 17.10 4.01
C ARG A 202 -13.50 16.55 3.46
N LYS A 203 -14.63 16.92 4.01
CA LYS A 203 -15.97 16.45 3.68
C LYS A 203 -16.35 16.56 2.20
N TYR A 204 -15.68 17.43 1.45
CA TYR A 204 -16.00 17.75 0.06
C TYR A 204 -15.07 17.10 -0.96
N ASN A 205 -14.12 16.29 -0.52
CA ASN A 205 -13.27 15.53 -1.43
C ASN A 205 -14.05 14.35 -2.02
N ALA A 206 -13.55 13.78 -3.11
CA ALA A 206 -14.24 12.73 -3.86
C ALA A 206 -14.67 11.54 -2.99
N TYR A 207 -13.95 11.27 -1.89
CA TYR A 207 -14.24 10.20 -0.94
C TYR A 207 -14.82 10.66 0.40
N GLY A 208 -15.37 11.87 0.48
CA GLY A 208 -16.15 12.28 1.64
C GLY A 208 -15.39 12.31 2.96
N GLY A 209 -14.09 12.59 2.95
CA GLY A 209 -13.26 12.65 4.16
C GLY A 209 -12.52 11.35 4.50
N PHE A 210 -12.35 10.46 3.53
CA PHE A 210 -11.53 9.24 3.68
C PHE A 210 -10.24 9.36 2.89
N TYR A 211 -9.17 8.79 3.42
CA TYR A 211 -7.97 8.44 2.68
C TYR A 211 -8.05 7.00 2.18
N LEU A 212 -7.48 6.77 1.01
CA LEU A 212 -7.28 5.46 0.42
C LEU A 212 -5.77 5.17 0.33
N PRO A 213 -5.32 3.96 0.62
CA PRO A 213 -3.96 3.54 0.28
C PRO A 213 -3.85 3.53 -1.25
N SER A 214 -2.70 3.91 -1.77
CA SER A 214 -2.57 4.08 -3.21
C SER A 214 -1.17 3.73 -3.68
N VAL A 215 -1.08 3.24 -4.91
CA VAL A 215 0.17 3.00 -5.61
C VAL A 215 0.17 3.71 -6.95
N CYS A 216 1.35 4.09 -7.41
CA CYS A 216 1.53 4.77 -8.67
C CYS A 216 2.86 4.35 -9.30
N TYR A 217 2.91 4.33 -10.62
CA TYR A 217 4.14 4.24 -11.36
C TYR A 217 4.12 5.28 -12.48
N TYR A 218 5.24 5.94 -12.69
CA TYR A 218 5.38 6.91 -13.78
C TYR A 218 6.32 6.36 -14.85
N ASP A 219 6.14 6.83 -16.08
CA ASP A 219 6.96 6.62 -17.24
C ASP A 219 6.42 5.57 -18.22
N ALA A 220 6.89 5.71 -19.47
CA ALA A 220 6.66 4.84 -20.63
C ALA A 220 7.37 3.47 -20.51
N ARG A 221 7.40 2.88 -19.32
CA ARG A 221 8.16 1.67 -19.01
C ARG A 221 7.28 0.58 -18.43
N THR A 222 7.69 -0.65 -18.61
CA THR A 222 7.06 -1.79 -17.94
C THR A 222 7.53 -1.86 -16.49
N ALA A 223 6.58 -2.00 -15.57
CA ALA A 223 6.86 -2.18 -14.15
C ALA A 223 5.82 -3.08 -13.49
N VAL A 224 6.23 -3.74 -12.42
CA VAL A 224 5.36 -4.55 -11.57
C VAL A 224 5.61 -4.16 -10.12
N GLN A 225 4.53 -3.87 -9.40
CA GLN A 225 4.56 -3.64 -7.95
C GLN A 225 3.41 -4.41 -7.29
N SER A 226 3.68 -4.98 -6.13
CA SER A 226 2.71 -5.79 -5.39
C SER A 226 2.51 -5.23 -3.99
N VAL A 227 1.26 -5.23 -3.52
CA VAL A 227 0.89 -4.70 -2.20
C VAL A 227 0.48 -5.85 -1.29
N ASN A 228 0.98 -5.84 -0.07
CA ASN A 228 0.53 -6.67 1.02
C ASN A 228 -0.22 -5.78 2.03
N PHE A 229 -1.54 -5.87 2.06
CA PHE A 229 -2.38 -5.20 3.04
C PHE A 229 -2.59 -6.01 4.32
N GLY A 230 -1.91 -7.15 4.44
CA GLY A 230 -1.99 -8.07 5.57
C GLY A 230 -2.33 -9.51 5.18
N ASN A 231 -2.62 -9.77 3.92
CA ASN A 231 -2.94 -11.12 3.42
C ASN A 231 -1.75 -12.08 3.37
N GLY A 232 -0.52 -11.60 3.67
CA GLY A 232 0.68 -12.41 3.75
C GLY A 232 1.39 -12.67 2.43
N TYR A 233 1.04 -11.93 1.35
CA TYR A 233 1.61 -12.13 0.02
C TYR A 233 1.90 -10.82 -0.70
N PHE A 234 2.98 -10.83 -1.49
CA PHE A 234 3.27 -9.88 -2.55
C PHE A 234 2.97 -10.56 -3.90
N GLY A 235 1.76 -10.39 -4.40
CA GLY A 235 1.27 -11.18 -5.55
C GLY A 235 1.19 -12.67 -5.19
N THR A 236 2.01 -13.50 -5.84
CA THR A 236 2.13 -14.94 -5.52
C THR A 236 3.27 -15.26 -4.57
N THR A 237 4.10 -14.29 -4.21
CA THR A 237 5.26 -14.49 -3.33
C THR A 237 4.80 -14.31 -1.88
N ALA A 238 4.85 -15.37 -1.10
CA ALA A 238 4.57 -15.30 0.32
C ALA A 238 5.59 -14.41 1.05
N VAL A 239 5.16 -13.81 2.14
CA VAL A 239 6.04 -13.20 3.14
C VAL A 239 7.10 -14.23 3.54
N SER A 240 8.37 -13.85 3.49
CA SER A 240 9.48 -14.80 3.67
C SER A 240 9.76 -15.08 5.14
N SER A 241 9.63 -14.05 5.97
CA SER A 241 9.79 -14.13 7.41
C SER A 241 8.90 -13.09 8.07
N ALA A 242 7.77 -13.53 8.60
CA ALA A 242 6.80 -12.61 9.18
C ALA A 242 7.42 -11.79 10.33
N GLY A 243 7.29 -10.48 10.20
CA GLY A 243 7.61 -9.53 11.28
C GLY A 243 6.61 -9.63 12.43
N THR A 244 6.95 -8.98 13.54
CA THR A 244 6.06 -8.91 14.70
C THR A 244 4.85 -8.02 14.40
N ASN A 245 3.67 -8.46 14.85
CA ASN A 245 2.42 -7.71 14.70
C ASN A 245 1.58 -7.84 15.96
N ALA A 246 1.67 -6.86 16.85
CA ALA A 246 0.98 -6.86 18.13
C ALA A 246 -0.56 -6.81 17.99
N SER A 247 -1.09 -6.33 16.87
CA SER A 247 -2.54 -6.32 16.60
C SER A 247 -3.09 -7.72 16.32
N GLY A 248 -2.23 -8.67 15.92
CA GLY A 248 -2.63 -10.00 15.47
C GLY A 248 -3.50 -9.98 14.20
N ASN A 249 -3.52 -8.86 13.46
CA ASN A 249 -4.31 -8.69 12.25
C ASN A 249 -3.38 -8.54 11.03
N GLY A 250 -3.30 -9.61 10.25
CA GLY A 250 -2.48 -9.67 9.03
C GLY A 250 -1.03 -10.13 9.27
N ILE A 251 -0.40 -10.57 8.17
CA ILE A 251 0.99 -11.03 8.10
C ILE A 251 1.76 -10.11 7.19
N PHE A 252 2.88 -9.57 7.67
CA PHE A 252 3.75 -8.62 6.99
C PHE A 252 5.21 -9.10 7.01
N GLU A 253 6.01 -8.66 6.03
CA GLU A 253 7.43 -9.01 5.97
C GLU A 253 8.22 -8.37 7.11
N TYR A 254 7.85 -7.14 7.52
CA TYR A 254 8.52 -6.38 8.57
C TYR A 254 7.62 -6.10 9.77
N ASP A 255 8.24 -5.68 10.87
CA ASP A 255 7.54 -5.37 12.11
C ASP A 255 6.51 -4.25 11.94
N VAL A 256 5.28 -4.54 12.33
CA VAL A 256 4.20 -3.55 12.39
C VAL A 256 4.40 -2.70 13.64
N PRO A 257 4.42 -1.36 13.52
CA PRO A 257 4.55 -0.50 14.69
C PRO A 257 3.45 -0.76 15.72
N THR A 258 3.80 -0.76 16.98
CA THR A 258 2.81 -0.97 18.07
C THR A 258 1.66 0.03 17.97
N GLY A 259 0.44 -0.46 18.04
CA GLY A 259 -0.78 0.32 17.91
C GLY A 259 -1.30 0.47 16.48
N TYR A 260 -0.56 0.00 15.48
CA TYR A 260 -1.00 -0.08 14.09
C TYR A 260 -1.63 -1.44 13.78
N THR A 261 -2.48 -1.47 12.79
CA THR A 261 -3.14 -2.69 12.32
C THR A 261 -3.20 -2.73 10.79
N ALA A 262 -3.46 -3.90 10.23
CA ALA A 262 -3.74 -4.08 8.81
C ALA A 262 -5.02 -3.36 8.39
N LEU A 263 -5.04 -2.82 7.18
CA LEU A 263 -6.25 -2.25 6.59
C LEU A 263 -7.16 -3.39 6.08
N SER A 264 -8.14 -3.72 6.90
CA SER A 264 -9.08 -4.82 6.66
C SER A 264 -10.42 -4.55 7.33
N THR A 265 -11.44 -5.33 6.98
CA THR A 265 -12.77 -5.22 7.60
C THR A 265 -12.73 -5.44 9.12
N LYS A 266 -11.83 -6.30 9.61
CA LYS A 266 -11.60 -6.48 11.06
C LYS A 266 -10.91 -5.28 11.69
N GLY A 267 -9.97 -4.67 10.99
CA GLY A 267 -9.24 -3.49 11.48
C GLY A 267 -10.10 -2.22 11.54
N LEU A 268 -11.12 -2.13 10.68
CA LEU A 268 -12.05 -0.99 10.61
C LEU A 268 -13.16 -1.05 11.68
N ASN A 269 -13.36 -2.18 12.35
CA ASN A 269 -14.28 -2.37 13.46
C ASN A 269 -13.56 -2.14 14.79
#